data_c51541550d4dd82f09cd961782f860d0
#
_entry.id   c51541550d4dd82f09cd961782f860d0
#
_cell.length_a   1.000
_cell.length_b   1.000
_cell.length_c   1.000
_cell.angle_alpha   90.00
_cell.angle_beta   90.00
_cell.angle_gamma   90.00
#
_symmetry.space_group_name_H-M   'P 1'
#
loop_
_entity.id
_entity.type
_entity.pdbx_description
1 polymer ?
#
loop_
_entity_poly.entity_id
_entity_poly.type
_entity_poly.pdbx_seq_one_letter_code
_entity_poly.pdbx_strand_id
1 'polypeptide(L)'
;YIALTESSNKSFTEWTTCKNYMYRNKDKTIITSSSTRTSEIILNIKTLYNHGNYNLHLIDLITGKKHQIRAQLSNLGIPIIGDEKYNSKEFFNHDQIGLHSIFTKFIHPIKKIPVEIFDENCTPILEHLKIHSSDIQSLVKKNFLPQ
;
A
#
# COMPACT_ATOMS: atom_id res chain seq x y z
N TYR A 1 1.46 5.16 1.71
CA TYR A 1 1.87 4.41 0.53
C TYR A 1 0.80 4.46 -0.55
N ILE A 2 1.21 4.26 -1.80
CA ILE A 2 0.32 3.86 -2.89
C ILE A 2 0.65 2.44 -3.31
N ALA A 3 -0.37 1.66 -3.66
CA ALA A 3 -0.23 0.30 -4.14
C ALA A 3 -1.09 0.08 -5.39
N LEU A 4 -0.47 -0.41 -6.44
CA LEU A 4 -1.14 -0.84 -7.66
C LEU A 4 -1.41 -2.34 -7.56
N THR A 5 -2.67 -2.73 -7.66
CA THR A 5 -3.11 -4.12 -7.53
C THR A 5 -3.85 -4.58 -8.78
N GLU A 6 -3.93 -5.89 -8.95
CA GLU A 6 -4.84 -6.48 -9.92
C GLU A 6 -6.28 -6.09 -9.57
N SER A 7 -7.08 -5.79 -10.61
CA SER A 7 -8.49 -5.47 -10.42
C SER A 7 -9.23 -6.69 -9.88
N SER A 8 -9.99 -6.47 -8.85
CA SER A 8 -10.97 -7.43 -8.34
C SER A 8 -12.27 -6.68 -8.10
N ASN A 9 -13.34 -7.41 -7.77
CA ASN A 9 -14.60 -6.78 -7.36
C ASN A 9 -14.50 -6.05 -6.01
N LYS A 10 -13.27 -5.93 -5.45
CA LYS A 10 -13.01 -5.23 -4.19
C LYS A 10 -12.52 -3.82 -4.46
N SER A 11 -13.38 -2.86 -4.19
CA SER A 11 -13.06 -1.43 -4.20
C SER A 11 -13.42 -0.85 -2.83
N PHE A 12 -12.54 -0.02 -2.29
CA PHE A 12 -12.69 0.64 -1.00
C PHE A 12 -12.95 2.13 -1.25
N THR A 13 -14.20 2.50 -1.49
CA THR A 13 -14.60 3.90 -1.79
C THR A 13 -14.33 4.83 -0.61
N GLU A 14 -14.44 4.30 0.62
CA GLU A 14 -14.11 4.98 1.86
C GLU A 14 -12.92 4.31 2.55
N TRP A 15 -12.31 5.04 3.49
CA TRP A 15 -11.25 4.50 4.32
C TRP A 15 -11.73 3.27 5.08
N THR A 16 -11.10 2.13 4.82
CA THR A 16 -11.43 0.84 5.42
C THR A 16 -10.24 0.33 6.22
N THR A 17 -10.46 0.01 7.48
CA THR A 17 -9.42 -0.55 8.35
C THR A 17 -9.31 -2.06 8.15
N CYS A 18 -8.09 -2.52 7.85
CA CYS A 18 -7.75 -3.93 7.74
C CYS A 18 -6.88 -4.34 8.93
N LYS A 19 -7.44 -5.13 9.81
CA LYS A 19 -6.79 -5.66 11.01
C LYS A 19 -6.61 -7.17 10.88
N ASN A 20 -5.39 -7.63 11.08
CA ASN A 20 -5.02 -9.05 11.00
C ASN A 20 -3.98 -9.39 12.07
N TYR A 21 -3.67 -10.68 12.19
CA TYR A 21 -2.51 -11.17 12.90
C TYR A 21 -1.51 -11.77 11.92
N MET A 22 -0.22 -11.66 12.23
CA MET A 22 0.83 -12.19 11.37
C MET A 22 1.94 -12.88 12.16
N TYR A 23 2.61 -13.82 11.51
CA TYR A 23 3.90 -14.36 11.95
C TYR A 23 4.87 -14.46 10.77
N ARG A 24 6.15 -14.61 11.10
CA ARG A 24 7.20 -14.80 10.10
C ARG A 24 7.47 -16.29 9.92
N ASN A 25 7.45 -16.74 8.67
CA ASN A 25 7.90 -18.06 8.28
C ASN A 25 9.01 -17.91 7.24
N LYS A 26 10.26 -18.10 7.67
CA LYS A 26 11.45 -17.83 6.85
C LYS A 26 11.39 -16.42 6.25
N ASP A 27 11.26 -16.31 4.95
CA ASP A 27 11.27 -15.04 4.21
C ASP A 27 9.90 -14.45 3.95
N LYS A 28 8.84 -15.16 4.30
CA LYS A 28 7.46 -14.74 4.03
C LYS A 28 6.73 -14.34 5.30
N THR A 29 5.90 -13.31 5.20
CA THR A 29 4.91 -12.94 6.21
C THR A 29 3.64 -13.72 5.94
N ILE A 30 3.11 -14.39 6.96
CA ILE A 30 1.89 -15.18 6.88
C ILE A 30 0.82 -14.51 7.72
N ILE A 31 -0.35 -14.31 7.11
CA ILE A 31 -1.56 -13.83 7.79
C ILE A 31 -2.28 -14.99 8.43
N THR A 32 -2.79 -14.78 9.63
CA THR A 32 -3.54 -15.79 10.40
C THR A 32 -4.67 -15.13 11.19
N SER A 33 -5.66 -15.91 11.57
CA SER A 33 -6.71 -15.51 12.51
C SER A 33 -6.32 -15.69 13.98
N SER A 34 -5.25 -16.46 14.25
CA SER A 34 -4.80 -16.72 15.62
C SER A 34 -3.96 -15.58 16.17
N SER A 35 -4.25 -15.12 17.38
CA SER A 35 -3.44 -14.14 18.11
C SER A 35 -2.26 -14.76 18.87
N THR A 36 -2.18 -16.10 18.95
CA THR A 36 -1.14 -16.80 19.71
C THR A 36 0.18 -16.79 18.98
N ARG A 37 1.24 -16.22 19.60
CA ARG A 37 2.60 -16.11 19.05
C ARG A 37 2.66 -15.33 17.73
N THR A 38 1.78 -14.34 17.58
CA THR A 38 1.66 -13.49 16.39
C THR A 38 1.78 -12.01 16.76
N SER A 39 1.94 -11.16 15.75
CA SER A 39 1.85 -9.71 15.90
C SER A 39 0.57 -9.21 15.26
N GLU A 40 -0.15 -8.34 15.96
CA GLU A 40 -1.25 -7.60 15.36
C GLU A 40 -0.70 -6.59 14.34
N ILE A 41 -1.37 -6.50 13.20
CA ILE A 41 -1.05 -5.57 12.13
C ILE A 41 -2.30 -4.84 11.65
N ILE A 42 -2.16 -3.54 11.43
CA ILE A 42 -3.26 -2.67 11.05
C ILE A 42 -2.79 -1.73 9.94
N LEU A 43 -3.59 -1.64 8.89
CA LEU A 43 -3.51 -0.58 7.88
C LEU A 43 -4.92 -0.07 7.55
N ASN A 44 -4.99 1.16 7.06
CA ASN A 44 -6.19 1.69 6.42
C ASN A 44 -5.96 1.71 4.90
N ILE A 45 -6.99 1.38 4.15
CA ILE A 45 -6.96 1.35 2.69
C ILE A 45 -8.12 2.14 2.10
N LYS A 46 -7.86 2.88 1.03
CA LYS A 46 -8.85 3.56 0.20
C LYS A 46 -8.47 3.41 -1.27
N THR A 47 -9.44 3.10 -2.13
CA THR A 47 -9.22 3.06 -3.58
C THR A 47 -9.29 4.47 -4.13
N LEU A 48 -8.21 4.92 -4.78
CA LEU A 48 -8.14 6.23 -5.43
C LEU A 48 -8.64 6.18 -6.86
N TYR A 49 -8.33 5.08 -7.55
CA TYR A 49 -8.54 4.99 -8.98
C TYR A 49 -8.77 3.54 -9.42
N ASN A 50 -9.75 3.34 -10.29
CA ASN A 50 -10.03 2.07 -10.94
C ASN A 50 -9.76 2.26 -12.44
N HIS A 51 -8.88 1.47 -13.02
CA HIS A 51 -8.54 1.55 -14.44
C HIS A 51 -8.41 0.16 -15.05
N GLY A 52 -9.46 -0.26 -15.75
CA GLY A 52 -9.47 -1.54 -16.43
C GLY A 52 -9.18 -2.71 -15.49
N ASN A 53 -8.01 -3.33 -15.68
CA ASN A 53 -7.58 -4.50 -14.91
C ASN A 53 -6.83 -4.15 -13.61
N TYR A 54 -6.73 -2.86 -13.26
CA TYR A 54 -5.91 -2.40 -12.13
C TYR A 54 -6.66 -1.44 -11.21
N ASN A 55 -6.34 -1.52 -9.92
CA ASN A 55 -6.81 -0.57 -8.91
C ASN A 55 -5.61 0.10 -8.24
N LEU A 56 -5.64 1.41 -8.11
CA LEU A 56 -4.68 2.17 -7.32
C LEU A 56 -5.27 2.45 -5.95
N HIS A 57 -4.59 1.97 -4.91
CA HIS A 57 -4.99 2.17 -3.54
C HIS A 57 -4.05 3.13 -2.80
N LEU A 58 -4.62 3.94 -1.94
CA LEU A 58 -3.92 4.69 -0.92
C LEU A 58 -3.91 3.88 0.37
N ILE A 59 -2.76 3.79 1.01
CA ILE A 59 -2.58 2.99 2.22
C ILE A 59 -1.95 3.85 3.31
N ASP A 60 -2.64 3.91 4.44
CA ASP A 60 -2.13 4.48 5.68
C ASP A 60 -1.70 3.34 6.61
N LEU A 61 -0.40 3.28 6.90
CA LEU A 61 0.21 2.17 7.62
C LEU A 61 0.26 2.48 9.12
N ILE A 62 -0.65 1.91 9.89
CA ILE A 62 -0.72 2.13 11.35
C ILE A 62 0.37 1.34 12.08
N THR A 63 0.64 0.12 11.66
CA THR A 63 1.74 -0.71 12.14
C THR A 63 2.74 -0.97 11.01
N GLY A 64 4.04 -1.03 11.31
CA GLY A 64 5.12 -1.20 10.32
C GLY A 64 5.87 -2.51 10.46
N LYS A 65 5.33 -3.62 9.96
CA LYS A 65 6.01 -4.91 9.96
C LYS A 65 6.53 -5.28 8.56
N LYS A 66 7.62 -6.04 8.51
CA LYS A 66 8.22 -6.46 7.24
C LYS A 66 7.19 -7.15 6.33
N HIS A 67 7.07 -6.68 5.09
CA HIS A 67 6.11 -7.15 4.09
C HIS A 67 4.63 -7.03 4.49
N GLN A 68 4.29 -6.20 5.46
CA GLN A 68 2.92 -6.10 5.98
C GLN A 68 1.90 -5.79 4.88
N ILE A 69 2.07 -4.70 4.13
CA ILE A 69 1.17 -4.30 3.05
C ILE A 69 1.01 -5.43 2.03
N ARG A 70 2.12 -6.01 1.57
CA ARG A 70 2.16 -7.10 0.60
C ARG A 70 1.33 -8.30 1.05
N ALA A 71 1.52 -8.73 2.29
CA ALA A 71 0.81 -9.87 2.86
C ALA A 71 -0.69 -9.58 3.06
N GLN A 72 -1.05 -8.39 3.58
CA GLN A 72 -2.44 -8.04 3.81
C GLN A 72 -3.22 -7.88 2.50
N LEU A 73 -2.66 -7.23 1.47
CA LEU A 73 -3.31 -7.10 0.18
C LEU A 73 -3.48 -8.45 -0.52
N SER A 74 -2.46 -9.31 -0.48
CA SER A 74 -2.58 -10.68 -0.99
C SER A 74 -3.66 -11.48 -0.26
N ASN A 75 -3.72 -11.38 1.08
CA ASN A 75 -4.76 -12.04 1.89
C ASN A 75 -6.18 -11.52 1.58
N LEU A 76 -6.31 -10.26 1.18
CA LEU A 76 -7.56 -9.68 0.70
C LEU A 76 -7.94 -10.16 -0.71
N GLY A 77 -7.06 -10.88 -1.41
CA GLY A 77 -7.27 -11.34 -2.79
C GLY A 77 -7.03 -10.25 -3.83
N ILE A 78 -6.27 -9.21 -3.47
CA ILE A 78 -5.85 -8.11 -4.34
C ILE A 78 -4.32 -7.94 -4.28
N PRO A 79 -3.54 -8.92 -4.77
CA PRO A 79 -2.09 -8.85 -4.70
C PRO A 79 -1.56 -7.61 -5.44
N ILE A 80 -0.43 -7.07 -4.96
CA ILE A 80 0.28 -5.99 -5.62
C ILE A 80 0.87 -6.52 -6.93
N ILE A 81 0.71 -5.81 -8.04
CA ILE A 81 1.27 -6.24 -9.33
C ILE A 81 2.79 -6.38 -9.25
N GLY A 82 3.33 -7.41 -9.91
CA GLY A 82 4.75 -7.77 -9.85
C GLY A 82 5.15 -8.52 -8.58
N ASP A 83 4.26 -8.70 -7.61
CA ASP A 83 4.58 -9.37 -6.35
C ASP A 83 4.31 -10.88 -6.39
N GLU A 84 5.12 -11.62 -7.16
CA GLU A 84 5.04 -13.07 -7.26
C GLU A 84 5.11 -13.77 -5.91
N LYS A 85 5.92 -13.24 -4.99
CA LYS A 85 6.07 -13.79 -3.63
C LYS A 85 4.75 -13.80 -2.86
N TYR A 86 3.86 -12.87 -3.19
CA TYR A 86 2.54 -12.73 -2.57
C TYR A 86 1.39 -12.93 -3.57
N ASN A 87 1.62 -13.82 -4.54
CA ASN A 87 0.63 -14.40 -5.46
C ASN A 87 0.13 -13.46 -6.58
N SER A 88 0.85 -12.39 -6.92
CA SER A 88 0.56 -11.68 -8.16
C SER A 88 0.83 -12.58 -9.36
N LYS A 89 -0.05 -12.51 -10.35
CA LYS A 89 0.11 -13.15 -11.65
C LYS A 89 0.51 -12.17 -12.74
N GLU A 90 0.36 -10.89 -12.44
CA GLU A 90 0.65 -9.81 -13.37
C GLU A 90 2.12 -9.39 -13.27
N PHE A 91 2.73 -9.17 -14.41
CA PHE A 91 4.08 -8.62 -14.50
C PHE A 91 4.04 -7.10 -14.25
N PHE A 92 5.02 -6.62 -13.53
CA PHE A 92 5.29 -5.20 -13.38
C PHE A 92 6.74 -4.92 -13.83
N ASN A 93 7.18 -3.69 -13.89
CA ASN A 93 8.47 -3.29 -14.41
C ASN A 93 9.64 -4.03 -13.74
N HIS A 94 10.46 -4.75 -14.50
CA HIS A 94 11.72 -5.45 -14.14
C HIS A 94 12.03 -5.55 -12.63
N ASP A 95 11.71 -6.69 -12.02
CA ASP A 95 11.97 -7.01 -10.60
C ASP A 95 11.39 -6.03 -9.56
N GLN A 96 10.51 -5.14 -9.98
CA GLN A 96 9.80 -4.21 -9.11
C GLN A 96 8.38 -4.70 -8.81
N ILE A 97 7.80 -4.12 -7.76
CA ILE A 97 6.38 -4.30 -7.41
C ILE A 97 5.68 -2.96 -7.44
N GLY A 98 4.39 -2.96 -7.73
CA GLY A 98 3.55 -1.75 -7.76
C GLY A 98 3.30 -1.15 -6.38
N LEU A 99 4.33 -0.93 -5.56
CA LEU A 99 4.25 -0.37 -4.21
C LEU A 99 5.24 0.77 -4.04
N HIS A 100 4.75 1.95 -3.62
CA HIS A 100 5.58 3.13 -3.43
C HIS A 100 5.24 3.88 -2.14
N SER A 101 6.27 4.38 -1.44
CA SER A 101 6.12 5.21 -0.23
C SER A 101 5.97 6.69 -0.63
N ILE A 102 4.76 7.11 -0.96
CA ILE A 102 4.50 8.44 -1.53
C ILE A 102 4.52 9.56 -0.49
N PHE A 103 4.22 9.26 0.76
CA PHE A 103 4.15 10.26 1.83
C PHE A 103 4.65 9.66 3.14
N THR A 104 5.50 10.41 3.84
CA THR A 104 6.01 10.05 5.16
C THR A 104 5.93 11.25 6.10
N LYS A 105 5.38 11.05 7.29
CA LYS A 105 5.32 12.05 8.35
C LYS A 105 5.93 11.50 9.63
N PHE A 106 6.83 12.23 10.24
CA PHE A 106 7.46 11.84 11.51
C PHE A 106 7.90 13.06 12.32
N ILE A 107 8.18 12.86 13.60
CA ILE A 107 8.78 13.88 14.45
C ILE A 107 10.30 13.75 14.36
N HIS A 108 10.97 14.81 13.98
CA HIS A 108 12.44 14.83 13.89
C HIS A 108 13.05 14.47 15.25
N PRO A 109 13.91 13.43 15.33
CA PRO A 109 14.34 12.88 16.61
C PRO A 109 15.10 13.86 17.50
N ILE A 110 15.85 14.80 16.91
CA ILE A 110 16.63 15.81 17.64
C ILE A 110 15.84 17.12 17.76
N LYS A 111 15.38 17.68 16.64
CA LYS A 111 14.71 19.00 16.60
C LYS A 111 13.30 19.00 17.19
N LYS A 112 12.68 17.82 17.36
CA LYS A 112 11.31 17.64 17.88
C LYS A 112 10.22 18.39 17.10
N ILE A 113 10.47 18.70 15.84
CA ILE A 113 9.50 19.32 14.93
C ILE A 113 8.93 18.26 13.98
N PRO A 114 7.69 18.43 13.49
CA PRO A 114 7.14 17.55 12.46
C PRO A 114 7.90 17.72 11.15
N VAL A 115 8.16 16.61 10.49
CA VAL A 115 8.74 16.54 9.15
C VAL A 115 7.77 15.80 8.26
N GLU A 116 7.46 16.37 7.11
CA GLU A 116 6.60 15.78 6.08
C GLU A 116 7.42 15.69 4.79
N ILE A 117 7.46 14.49 4.22
CA ILE A 117 8.17 14.20 2.97
C ILE A 117 7.15 13.64 2.00
N PHE A 118 7.06 14.26 0.84
CA PHE A 118 6.27 13.78 -0.28
C PHE A 118 7.21 13.38 -1.41
N ASP A 119 7.14 12.13 -1.84
CA ASP A 119 7.94 11.62 -2.95
C ASP A 119 7.08 11.51 -4.21
N GLU A 120 7.40 12.35 -5.19
CA GLU A 120 6.68 12.42 -6.47
C GLU A 120 7.19 11.38 -7.50
N ASN A 121 8.29 10.68 -7.18
CA ASN A 121 8.97 9.77 -8.09
C ASN A 121 8.33 8.37 -8.16
N CYS A 122 7.02 8.30 -8.18
CA CYS A 122 6.29 7.03 -8.39
C CYS A 122 6.11 6.70 -9.89
N THR A 123 7.06 7.13 -10.71
CA THR A 123 7.05 7.05 -12.19
C THR A 123 6.59 5.69 -12.73
N PRO A 124 7.11 4.52 -12.27
CA PRO A 124 6.68 3.24 -12.82
C PRO A 124 5.18 2.97 -12.67
N ILE A 125 4.58 3.37 -11.54
CA ILE A 125 3.14 3.21 -11.30
C ILE A 125 2.35 4.16 -12.20
N LEU A 126 2.80 5.41 -12.33
CA LEU A 126 2.14 6.43 -13.14
C LEU A 126 2.18 6.09 -14.64
N GLU A 127 3.34 5.64 -15.13
CA GLU A 127 3.50 5.19 -16.51
C GLU A 127 2.60 3.99 -16.82
N HIS A 128 2.55 3.02 -15.92
CA HIS A 128 1.69 1.85 -16.07
C HIS A 128 0.21 2.22 -16.17
N LEU A 129 -0.24 3.20 -15.37
CA LEU A 129 -1.62 3.70 -15.37
C LEU A 129 -1.87 4.80 -16.41
N LYS A 130 -0.84 5.35 -17.05
CA LYS A 130 -0.92 6.52 -17.94
C LYS A 130 -1.56 7.74 -17.27
N ILE A 131 -1.19 8.00 -16.01
CA ILE A 131 -1.69 9.11 -15.17
C ILE A 131 -0.56 10.12 -14.96
N HIS A 132 -0.89 11.41 -14.89
CA HIS A 132 0.08 12.45 -14.58
C HIS A 132 0.37 12.56 -13.07
N SER A 133 1.60 12.93 -12.73
CA SER A 133 2.03 13.08 -11.32
C SER A 133 1.22 14.13 -10.56
N SER A 134 0.79 15.21 -11.20
CA SER A 134 -0.09 16.24 -10.63
C SER A 134 -1.41 15.69 -10.10
N ASP A 135 -1.97 14.70 -10.79
CA ASP A 135 -3.27 14.12 -10.46
C ASP A 135 -3.15 13.26 -9.18
N ILE A 136 -2.07 12.48 -9.09
CA ILE A 136 -1.78 11.67 -7.88
C ILE A 136 -1.52 12.56 -6.67
N GLN A 137 -0.74 13.64 -6.83
CA GLN A 137 -0.48 14.58 -5.75
C GLN A 137 -1.79 15.18 -5.20
N SER A 138 -2.65 15.65 -6.09
CA SER A 138 -3.96 16.20 -5.73
C SER A 138 -4.80 15.18 -4.97
N LEU A 139 -4.86 13.94 -5.47
CA LEU A 139 -5.61 12.86 -4.83
C LEU A 139 -5.06 12.49 -3.45
N VAL A 140 -3.74 12.39 -3.31
CA VAL A 140 -3.10 12.06 -2.03
C VAL A 140 -3.30 13.19 -1.02
N LYS A 141 -3.04 14.44 -1.40
CA LYS A 141 -3.24 15.60 -0.52
C LYS A 141 -4.69 15.70 -0.05
N LYS A 142 -5.65 15.57 -0.94
CA LYS A 142 -7.09 15.61 -0.61
C LYS A 142 -7.49 14.54 0.42
N ASN A 143 -6.83 13.40 0.44
CA ASN A 143 -7.20 12.27 1.30
C ASN A 143 -6.40 12.19 2.62
N PHE A 144 -5.20 12.78 2.70
CA PHE A 144 -4.36 12.73 3.90
C PHE A 144 -4.25 14.03 4.68
N LEU A 145 -4.46 15.16 4.02
CA LEU A 145 -4.39 16.45 4.71
C LEU A 145 -5.82 16.89 5.01
N PRO A 146 -6.17 17.15 6.27
CA PRO A 146 -7.45 17.80 6.60
C PRO A 146 -7.47 19.18 5.92
N GLN A 147 -8.61 19.49 5.32
CA GLN A 147 -8.91 20.85 4.83
C GLN A 147 -9.01 21.81 5.99
#